data_003fe29504a67a9b6d84900d64ca480c
#
_entry.id   003fe29504a67a9b6d84900d64ca480c
#
_cell.length_a   1.000
_cell.length_b   1.000
_cell.length_c   1.000
_cell.angle_alpha   90.00
_cell.angle_beta   90.00
_cell.angle_gamma   90.00
#
_symmetry.space_group_name_H-M   'P 1'
#
loop_
_entity.id
_entity.type
_entity.pdbx_description
1 polymer ?
#
loop_
_entity_poly.entity_id
_entity_poly.type
_entity_poly.pdbx_seq_one_letter_code
_entity_poly.pdbx_strand_id
1 'polypeptide(L)'
;CSIAIDGSPEPANLECIIPRVALDGAPVEMRPMIYGHGLFGKADGVNGSVNPQLAQDHGMVNCATDEIGMSGYDIGSVAGALVDLSQFKLLPDRLAQGIINELFLARLMFHPGGLGTDAAFQNAGQPVMENENVYYMGASQGGIMGGALTAVSPDFIQSSLLVGAMNYSSLLPRSVDFDLYADVMYPAYPDEMSHPLLFGLMQILWDRSEPNGYAHRMTDNPPPNTPEH
;
A
#
# COMPACT_ATOMS: atom_id res chain seq x y z
N CYS A 1 8.74 13.67 -16.84
CA CYS A 1 9.39 13.85 -15.53
C CYS A 1 10.46 12.78 -15.39
N SER A 2 11.72 13.15 -15.16
CA SER A 2 12.77 12.20 -14.78
C SER A 2 12.72 12.00 -13.26
N ILE A 3 12.62 10.75 -12.81
CA ILE A 3 12.82 10.42 -11.42
C ILE A 3 14.31 10.49 -11.15
N ALA A 4 14.74 11.40 -10.27
CA ALA A 4 16.12 11.45 -9.84
C ALA A 4 16.33 10.35 -8.78
N ILE A 5 17.18 9.36 -9.10
CA ILE A 5 17.66 8.38 -8.15
C ILE A 5 18.95 8.97 -7.56
N ASP A 6 18.94 9.34 -6.28
CA ASP A 6 20.14 9.89 -5.61
C ASP A 6 21.13 8.81 -5.18
N GLY A 7 20.73 7.53 -5.31
CA GLY A 7 21.59 6.37 -5.01
C GLY A 7 21.66 6.00 -3.52
N SER A 8 20.94 6.73 -2.63
CA SER A 8 20.83 6.30 -1.24
C SER A 8 19.76 5.19 -1.12
N PRO A 9 20.03 4.11 -0.34
CA PRO A 9 19.01 3.10 -0.10
C PRO A 9 17.93 3.67 0.83
N GLU A 10 16.67 3.52 0.45
CA GLU A 10 15.53 3.79 1.32
C GLU A 10 15.17 2.48 2.05
N PRO A 11 15.33 2.40 3.37
CA PRO A 11 14.97 1.21 4.11
C PRO A 11 13.45 1.08 4.18
N ALA A 12 12.92 -0.09 3.84
CA ALA A 12 11.52 -0.44 4.02
C ALA A 12 11.40 -1.50 5.12
N ASN A 13 10.50 -1.27 6.08
CA ASN A 13 10.16 -2.28 7.08
C ASN A 13 9.45 -3.45 6.39
N LEU A 14 9.72 -4.65 6.85
CA LEU A 14 9.10 -5.88 6.36
C LEU A 14 8.60 -6.69 7.55
N GLU A 15 7.32 -7.06 7.52
CA GLU A 15 6.71 -8.00 8.44
C GLU A 15 5.99 -9.08 7.64
N CYS A 16 6.16 -10.35 8.02
CA CYS A 16 5.49 -11.46 7.36
C CYS A 16 4.90 -12.44 8.35
N ILE A 17 3.74 -12.99 8.00
CA ILE A 17 3.13 -14.16 8.63
C ILE A 17 3.37 -15.38 7.75
N ILE A 18 4.04 -16.38 8.31
CA ILE A 18 4.17 -17.70 7.69
C ILE A 18 3.31 -18.66 8.51
N PRO A 19 2.25 -19.27 7.94
CA PRO A 19 1.39 -20.15 8.68
C PRO A 19 2.13 -21.44 9.07
N ARG A 20 1.78 -21.99 10.23
CA ARG A 20 2.44 -23.19 10.76
C ARG A 20 2.37 -24.37 9.80
N VAL A 21 1.26 -24.49 9.06
CA VAL A 21 1.08 -25.56 8.06
C VAL A 21 2.16 -25.54 6.97
N ALA A 22 2.77 -24.38 6.70
CA ALA A 22 3.88 -24.26 5.76
C ALA A 22 5.20 -24.80 6.31
N LEU A 23 5.36 -24.81 7.64
CA LEU A 23 6.60 -25.15 8.32
C LEU A 23 6.56 -26.54 8.97
N ASP A 24 5.35 -27.06 9.26
CA ASP A 24 5.15 -28.35 9.92
C ASP A 24 4.91 -29.46 8.90
N GLY A 25 5.73 -30.52 8.95
CA GLY A 25 5.57 -31.69 8.10
C GLY A 25 6.24 -31.58 6.72
N ALA A 26 5.60 -32.14 5.69
CA ALA A 26 6.13 -32.07 4.32
C ALA A 26 6.02 -30.63 3.78
N PRO A 27 6.96 -30.20 2.93
CA PRO A 27 6.88 -28.90 2.28
C PRO A 27 5.54 -28.72 1.54
N VAL A 28 4.87 -27.59 1.78
CA VAL A 28 3.63 -27.20 1.11
C VAL A 28 3.82 -25.76 0.63
N GLU A 29 3.59 -25.53 -0.66
CA GLU A 29 3.66 -24.20 -1.25
C GLU A 29 2.44 -23.38 -0.86
N MET A 30 2.70 -22.15 -0.39
CA MET A 30 1.71 -21.16 0.00
C MET A 30 1.63 -20.03 -1.01
N ARG A 31 0.48 -19.41 -1.12
CA ARG A 31 0.29 -18.23 -1.97
C ARG A 31 0.90 -16.99 -1.33
N PRO A 32 1.80 -16.26 -2.01
CA PRO A 32 2.31 -14.99 -1.52
C PRO A 32 1.23 -13.92 -1.61
N MET A 33 1.02 -13.18 -0.52
CA MET A 33 0.06 -12.10 -0.45
C MET A 33 0.67 -10.87 0.22
N ILE A 34 0.47 -9.71 -0.38
CA ILE A 34 0.78 -8.42 0.22
C ILE A 34 -0.45 -7.92 1.00
N TYR A 35 -0.21 -7.44 2.21
CA TYR A 35 -1.23 -6.83 3.06
C TYR A 35 -1.00 -5.32 3.18
N GLY A 36 -1.98 -4.53 2.72
CA GLY A 36 -2.02 -3.08 2.91
C GLY A 36 -2.73 -2.71 4.21
N HIS A 37 -2.06 -1.94 5.06
CA HIS A 37 -2.58 -1.54 6.37
C HIS A 37 -3.58 -0.38 6.29
N GLY A 38 -4.35 -0.15 7.34
CA GLY A 38 -5.26 1.00 7.45
C GLY A 38 -4.51 2.32 7.69
N LEU A 39 -5.27 3.43 7.66
CA LEU A 39 -4.74 4.79 7.83
C LEU A 39 -3.84 4.88 9.08
N PHE A 40 -2.63 5.39 8.88
CA PHE A 40 -1.58 5.51 9.90
C PHE A 40 -1.23 4.21 10.64
N GLY A 41 -1.50 3.06 9.99
CA GLY A 41 -0.96 1.77 10.41
C GLY A 41 0.52 1.63 10.08
N LYS A 42 1.01 0.41 10.19
CA LYS A 42 2.39 0.00 9.91
C LYS A 42 2.41 -1.43 9.38
N ALA A 43 3.57 -1.89 8.91
CA ALA A 43 3.78 -3.26 8.46
C ALA A 43 3.31 -4.31 9.49
N ASP A 44 3.52 -4.06 10.79
CA ASP A 44 3.10 -4.95 11.88
C ASP A 44 1.58 -5.17 11.97
N GLY A 45 0.78 -4.33 11.29
CA GLY A 45 -0.66 -4.53 11.11
C GLY A 45 -1.02 -5.86 10.47
N VAL A 46 -0.10 -6.47 9.71
CA VAL A 46 -0.27 -7.82 9.17
C VAL A 46 -0.50 -8.85 10.27
N ASN A 47 0.05 -8.63 11.46
CA ASN A 47 -0.15 -9.49 12.64
C ASN A 47 -1.52 -9.30 13.32
N GLY A 48 -2.38 -8.44 12.79
CA GLY A 48 -3.72 -8.17 13.31
C GLY A 48 -4.60 -9.42 13.35
N SER A 49 -5.60 -9.42 14.23
CA SER A 49 -6.35 -10.60 14.71
C SER A 49 -6.91 -11.53 13.63
N VAL A 50 -7.20 -11.03 12.44
CA VAL A 50 -7.82 -11.81 11.35
C VAL A 50 -6.78 -12.41 10.40
N ASN A 51 -5.69 -11.68 10.14
CA ASN A 51 -4.71 -12.07 9.13
C ASN A 51 -3.99 -13.39 9.40
N PRO A 52 -3.57 -13.72 10.65
CA PRO A 52 -2.96 -15.02 10.93
C PRO A 52 -3.91 -16.19 10.67
N GLN A 53 -5.20 -16.02 11.00
CA GLN A 53 -6.20 -17.05 10.74
C GLN A 53 -6.45 -17.22 9.25
N LEU A 54 -6.58 -16.11 8.48
CA LEU A 54 -6.72 -16.17 7.03
C LEU A 54 -5.51 -16.83 6.37
N ALA A 55 -4.29 -16.49 6.81
CA ALA A 55 -3.06 -17.08 6.32
C ALA A 55 -3.06 -18.62 6.54
N GLN A 56 -3.45 -19.05 7.75
CA GLN A 56 -3.51 -20.47 8.11
C GLN A 56 -4.60 -21.23 7.34
N ASP A 57 -5.82 -20.66 7.26
CA ASP A 57 -6.99 -21.34 6.70
C ASP A 57 -6.95 -21.41 5.16
N HIS A 58 -6.29 -20.44 4.53
CA HIS A 58 -6.24 -20.31 3.08
C HIS A 58 -4.86 -20.59 2.47
N GLY A 59 -3.88 -20.99 3.26
CA GLY A 59 -2.54 -21.33 2.77
C GLY A 59 -1.85 -20.15 2.12
N MET A 60 -1.67 -19.05 2.87
CA MET A 60 -1.05 -17.81 2.38
C MET A 60 0.14 -17.41 3.26
N VAL A 61 1.21 -16.93 2.65
CA VAL A 61 2.25 -16.15 3.33
C VAL A 61 1.90 -14.68 3.13
N ASN A 62 1.54 -14.00 4.21
CA ASN A 62 1.14 -12.59 4.16
C ASN A 62 2.30 -11.73 4.58
N CYS A 63 2.77 -10.85 3.70
CA CYS A 63 3.80 -9.87 3.99
C CYS A 63 3.26 -8.45 3.87
N ALA A 64 3.81 -7.53 4.62
CA ALA A 64 3.48 -6.11 4.58
C ALA A 64 4.73 -5.24 4.68
N THR A 65 4.65 -4.06 4.12
CA THR A 65 5.58 -2.96 4.36
C THR A 65 4.80 -1.72 4.81
N ASP A 66 5.48 -0.70 5.31
CA ASP A 66 4.82 0.55 5.65
C ASP A 66 4.36 1.26 4.38
N GLU A 67 3.08 1.65 4.33
CA GLU A 67 2.57 2.56 3.29
C GLU A 67 3.03 3.98 3.61
N ILE A 68 4.33 4.27 3.37
CA ILE A 68 4.92 5.56 3.70
C ILE A 68 4.20 6.69 2.97
N GLY A 69 4.06 7.82 3.65
CA GLY A 69 3.20 8.94 3.28
C GLY A 69 1.93 8.98 4.13
N MET A 70 1.35 7.81 4.47
CA MET A 70 0.22 7.66 5.39
C MET A 70 0.42 6.50 6.38
N SER A 71 1.66 6.20 6.72
CA SER A 71 2.02 5.29 7.81
C SER A 71 1.99 6.00 9.17
N GLY A 72 2.08 5.24 10.27
CA GLY A 72 2.15 5.80 11.61
C GLY A 72 3.35 6.74 11.86
N TYR A 73 4.36 6.69 11.00
CA TYR A 73 5.51 7.58 11.05
C TYR A 73 5.27 8.93 10.35
N ASP A 74 4.22 9.06 9.55
CA ASP A 74 3.94 10.23 8.70
C ASP A 74 2.96 11.22 9.33
N ILE A 75 2.32 10.91 10.47
CA ILE A 75 1.28 11.72 11.11
C ILE A 75 1.71 13.19 11.24
N GLY A 76 2.92 13.44 11.76
CA GLY A 76 3.44 14.81 11.93
C GLY A 76 3.68 15.51 10.61
N SER A 77 4.18 14.81 9.59
CA SER A 77 4.42 15.36 8.25
C SER A 77 3.11 15.70 7.54
N VAL A 78 2.10 14.84 7.68
CA VAL A 78 0.76 15.07 7.14
C VAL A 78 0.12 16.29 7.79
N ALA A 79 0.12 16.38 9.12
CA ALA A 79 -0.40 17.52 9.84
C ALA A 79 0.31 18.82 9.43
N GLY A 80 1.65 18.80 9.33
CA GLY A 80 2.43 19.95 8.86
C GLY A 80 2.07 20.39 7.44
N ALA A 81 1.89 19.44 6.53
CA ALA A 81 1.48 19.72 5.15
C ALA A 81 0.06 20.29 5.03
N LEU A 82 -0.82 19.99 5.98
CA LEU A 82 -2.17 20.56 6.03
C LEU A 82 -2.20 21.97 6.59
N VAL A 83 -1.26 22.34 7.47
CA VAL A 83 -1.09 23.72 7.94
C VAL A 83 -0.48 24.63 6.86
N ASP A 84 0.45 24.06 6.07
CA ASP A 84 1.08 24.76 4.95
C ASP A 84 0.97 23.93 3.65
N LEU A 85 -0.10 24.15 2.89
CA LEU A 85 -0.37 23.43 1.65
C LEU A 85 0.69 23.64 0.56
N SER A 86 1.63 24.58 0.72
CA SER A 86 2.79 24.68 -0.18
C SER A 86 3.71 23.45 -0.07
N GLN A 87 3.65 22.76 1.07
CA GLN A 87 4.39 21.53 1.35
C GLN A 87 3.60 20.26 0.98
N PHE A 88 2.33 20.38 0.58
CA PHE A 88 1.44 19.26 0.35
C PHE A 88 2.00 18.26 -0.68
N LYS A 89 2.80 18.71 -1.64
CA LYS A 89 3.48 17.85 -2.63
C LYS A 89 4.29 16.69 -2.01
N LEU A 90 4.78 16.87 -0.77
CA LEU A 90 5.57 15.85 -0.07
C LEU A 90 4.76 14.60 0.24
N LEU A 91 3.45 14.77 0.52
CA LEU A 91 2.59 13.65 0.86
C LEU A 91 2.42 12.66 -0.31
N PRO A 92 1.94 13.08 -1.50
CA PRO A 92 1.84 12.17 -2.63
C PRO A 92 3.20 11.66 -3.14
N ASP A 93 4.29 12.40 -2.97
CA ASP A 93 5.63 11.90 -3.30
C ASP A 93 6.03 10.72 -2.39
N ARG A 94 5.75 10.83 -1.09
CA ARG A 94 5.99 9.75 -0.14
C ARG A 94 5.06 8.55 -0.38
N LEU A 95 3.77 8.78 -0.69
CA LEU A 95 2.84 7.72 -1.07
C LEU A 95 3.30 6.97 -2.33
N ALA A 96 3.81 7.69 -3.33
CA ALA A 96 4.40 7.07 -4.52
C ALA A 96 5.60 6.16 -4.16
N GLN A 97 6.43 6.58 -3.19
CA GLN A 97 7.50 5.72 -2.68
C GLN A 97 6.95 4.50 -1.93
N GLY A 98 5.87 4.64 -1.15
CA GLY A 98 5.17 3.52 -0.52
C GLY A 98 4.69 2.48 -1.55
N ILE A 99 4.08 2.94 -2.64
CA ILE A 99 3.67 2.08 -3.77
C ILE A 99 4.89 1.32 -4.33
N ILE A 100 6.01 2.02 -4.54
CA ILE A 100 7.25 1.39 -5.05
C ILE A 100 7.76 0.32 -4.07
N ASN A 101 7.74 0.59 -2.77
CA ASN A 101 8.17 -0.38 -1.75
C ASN A 101 7.32 -1.65 -1.81
N GLU A 102 6.01 -1.53 -1.96
CA GLU A 102 5.12 -2.70 -2.07
C GLU A 102 5.32 -3.47 -3.39
N LEU A 103 5.56 -2.79 -4.50
CA LEU A 103 5.91 -3.43 -5.77
C LEU A 103 7.22 -4.23 -5.64
N PHE A 104 8.23 -3.67 -4.97
CA PHE A 104 9.47 -4.38 -4.70
C PHE A 104 9.26 -5.56 -3.76
N LEU A 105 8.43 -5.40 -2.71
CA LEU A 105 8.10 -6.50 -1.81
C LEU A 105 7.41 -7.64 -2.58
N ALA A 106 6.42 -7.32 -3.41
CA ALA A 106 5.76 -8.31 -4.27
C ALA A 106 6.80 -9.08 -5.09
N ARG A 107 7.72 -8.36 -5.75
CA ARG A 107 8.78 -8.97 -6.54
C ARG A 107 9.71 -9.86 -5.70
N LEU A 108 10.06 -9.45 -4.48
CA LEU A 108 10.90 -10.24 -3.58
C LEU A 108 10.23 -11.53 -3.10
N MET A 109 8.91 -11.58 -3.02
CA MET A 109 8.18 -12.75 -2.55
C MET A 109 8.31 -13.93 -3.52
N PHE A 110 8.33 -13.70 -4.82
CA PHE A 110 8.37 -14.78 -5.81
C PHE A 110 9.66 -14.86 -6.67
N HIS A 111 10.53 -13.84 -6.59
CA HIS A 111 11.78 -13.87 -7.35
C HIS A 111 12.69 -15.01 -6.85
N PRO A 112 13.32 -15.80 -7.75
CA PRO A 112 14.19 -16.90 -7.35
C PRO A 112 15.33 -16.55 -6.40
N GLY A 113 15.82 -15.29 -6.42
CA GLY A 113 16.81 -14.77 -5.49
C GLY A 113 16.21 -13.89 -4.39
N GLY A 114 14.89 -13.95 -4.18
CA GLY A 114 14.16 -13.16 -3.19
C GLY A 114 14.00 -13.85 -1.84
N LEU A 115 12.87 -13.59 -1.16
CA LEU A 115 12.60 -14.07 0.21
C LEU A 115 12.66 -15.60 0.33
N GLY A 116 12.29 -16.36 -0.70
CA GLY A 116 12.38 -17.81 -0.71
C GLY A 116 13.81 -18.38 -0.54
N THR A 117 14.84 -17.55 -0.64
CA THR A 117 16.23 -17.95 -0.35
C THR A 117 16.61 -17.81 1.12
N ASP A 118 15.85 -17.07 1.90
CA ASP A 118 16.05 -16.93 3.34
C ASP A 118 15.51 -18.15 4.09
N ALA A 119 16.25 -18.64 5.07
CA ALA A 119 15.88 -19.81 5.86
C ALA A 119 14.53 -19.68 6.59
N ALA A 120 14.09 -18.44 6.93
CA ALA A 120 12.79 -18.18 7.55
C ALA A 120 11.62 -18.53 6.62
N PHE A 121 11.84 -18.50 5.30
CA PHE A 121 10.85 -18.82 4.27
C PHE A 121 11.06 -20.21 3.65
N GLN A 122 11.71 -21.11 4.37
CA GLN A 122 12.00 -22.47 3.87
C GLN A 122 11.49 -23.55 4.84
N ASN A 123 11.04 -24.66 4.27
CA ASN A 123 10.79 -25.90 4.97
C ASN A 123 11.61 -27.01 4.30
N ALA A 124 12.44 -27.72 5.07
CA ALA A 124 13.36 -28.76 4.59
C ALA A 124 14.22 -28.30 3.39
N GLY A 125 14.63 -27.02 3.36
CA GLY A 125 15.44 -26.45 2.29
C GLY A 125 14.69 -26.10 1.01
N GLN A 126 13.37 -26.15 1.02
CA GLN A 126 12.50 -25.73 -0.09
C GLN A 126 11.75 -24.44 0.30
N PRO A 127 11.59 -23.47 -0.63
CA PRO A 127 10.75 -22.30 -0.39
C PRO A 127 9.32 -22.71 0.01
N VAL A 128 8.72 -21.97 0.95
CA VAL A 128 7.32 -22.20 1.36
C VAL A 128 6.32 -21.39 0.52
N MET A 129 6.80 -20.54 -0.38
CA MET A 129 5.96 -19.73 -1.27
C MET A 129 6.04 -20.25 -2.69
N GLU A 130 4.88 -20.28 -3.38
CA GLU A 130 4.86 -20.44 -4.84
C GLU A 130 5.56 -19.25 -5.52
N ASN A 131 6.08 -19.45 -6.73
CA ASN A 131 6.87 -18.45 -7.44
C ASN A 131 6.19 -17.96 -8.73
N GLU A 132 4.88 -18.10 -8.86
CA GLU A 132 4.16 -17.76 -10.08
C GLU A 132 3.26 -16.54 -9.93
N ASN A 133 2.64 -16.35 -8.78
CA ASN A 133 1.58 -15.37 -8.58
C ASN A 133 1.75 -14.63 -7.26
N VAL A 134 1.35 -13.36 -7.23
CA VAL A 134 1.24 -12.57 -6.00
C VAL A 134 -0.17 -12.00 -5.91
N TYR A 135 -0.70 -11.99 -4.71
CA TYR A 135 -2.02 -11.48 -4.38
C TYR A 135 -1.91 -10.23 -3.52
N TYR A 136 -2.93 -9.38 -3.56
CA TYR A 136 -3.01 -8.22 -2.68
C TYR A 136 -4.31 -8.23 -1.88
N MET A 137 -4.23 -7.83 -0.62
CA MET A 137 -5.39 -7.54 0.23
C MET A 137 -5.11 -6.30 1.06
N GLY A 138 -5.94 -5.29 0.95
CA GLY A 138 -5.83 -4.08 1.76
C GLY A 138 -7.18 -3.61 2.25
N ALA A 139 -7.23 -3.04 3.44
CA ALA A 139 -8.44 -2.51 4.05
C ALA A 139 -8.29 -1.01 4.37
N SER A 140 -9.36 -0.23 4.19
CA SER A 140 -9.36 1.21 4.44
C SER A 140 -8.27 1.90 3.59
N GLN A 141 -7.27 2.53 4.18
CA GLN A 141 -6.13 3.12 3.48
C GLN A 141 -5.45 2.09 2.54
N GLY A 142 -5.19 0.87 3.01
CA GLY A 142 -4.66 -0.21 2.17
C GLY A 142 -5.59 -0.60 1.02
N GLY A 143 -6.92 -0.49 1.20
CA GLY A 143 -7.89 -0.64 0.13
C GLY A 143 -7.80 0.50 -0.91
N ILE A 144 -7.49 1.71 -0.48
CA ILE A 144 -7.26 2.87 -1.37
C ILE A 144 -5.94 2.68 -2.12
N MET A 145 -4.82 2.52 -1.41
CA MET A 145 -3.50 2.36 -2.03
C MET A 145 -3.45 1.15 -2.96
N GLY A 146 -4.12 0.06 -2.56
CA GLY A 146 -4.27 -1.15 -3.35
C GLY A 146 -4.88 -0.92 -4.73
N GLY A 147 -5.76 0.07 -4.89
CA GLY A 147 -6.30 0.43 -6.20
C GLY A 147 -5.23 0.96 -7.15
N ALA A 148 -4.35 1.85 -6.68
CA ALA A 148 -3.22 2.33 -7.47
C ALA A 148 -2.21 1.19 -7.74
N LEU A 149 -1.89 0.40 -6.70
CA LEU A 149 -1.00 -0.75 -6.81
C LEU A 149 -1.48 -1.77 -7.84
N THR A 150 -2.76 -2.16 -7.78
CA THR A 150 -3.36 -3.10 -8.73
C THR A 150 -3.24 -2.58 -10.16
N ALA A 151 -3.48 -1.27 -10.37
CA ALA A 151 -3.43 -0.67 -11.69
C ALA A 151 -2.01 -0.60 -12.30
N VAL A 152 -0.94 -0.65 -11.49
CA VAL A 152 0.44 -0.49 -11.98
C VAL A 152 1.32 -1.72 -11.76
N SER A 153 0.88 -2.69 -10.95
CA SER A 153 1.67 -3.87 -10.64
C SER A 153 1.67 -4.87 -11.80
N PRO A 154 2.83 -5.28 -12.30
CA PRO A 154 2.90 -6.39 -13.25
C PRO A 154 2.76 -7.76 -12.58
N ASP A 155 2.73 -7.82 -11.25
CA ASP A 155 2.89 -9.05 -10.47
C ASP A 155 1.61 -9.47 -9.75
N PHE A 156 0.68 -8.54 -9.46
CA PHE A 156 -0.58 -8.89 -8.83
C PHE A 156 -1.55 -9.48 -9.85
N ILE A 157 -2.05 -10.67 -9.56
CA ILE A 157 -3.05 -11.33 -10.40
C ILE A 157 -4.47 -11.14 -9.88
N GLN A 158 -4.62 -10.87 -8.58
CA GLN A 158 -5.88 -10.55 -7.92
C GLN A 158 -5.65 -9.63 -6.74
N SER A 159 -6.59 -8.70 -6.54
CA SER A 159 -6.58 -7.78 -5.41
C SER A 159 -7.94 -7.74 -4.72
N SER A 160 -7.92 -7.74 -3.39
CA SER A 160 -9.11 -7.55 -2.56
C SER A 160 -9.02 -6.17 -1.89
N LEU A 161 -9.83 -5.23 -2.35
CA LEU A 161 -9.83 -3.84 -1.90
C LEU A 161 -11.02 -3.61 -0.95
N LEU A 162 -10.79 -3.87 0.33
CA LEU A 162 -11.83 -3.84 1.36
C LEU A 162 -12.06 -2.39 1.83
N VAL A 163 -13.32 -1.94 1.77
CA VAL A 163 -13.72 -0.57 2.16
C VAL A 163 -12.78 0.51 1.60
N GLY A 164 -12.29 0.26 0.38
CA GLY A 164 -11.47 1.20 -0.37
C GLY A 164 -12.30 2.36 -0.91
N ALA A 165 -11.62 3.37 -1.39
CA ALA A 165 -12.22 4.53 -2.04
C ALA A 165 -11.26 5.11 -3.07
N MET A 166 -11.69 6.11 -3.81
CA MET A 166 -10.85 6.92 -4.66
C MET A 166 -11.34 8.37 -4.66
N ASN A 167 -10.48 9.29 -5.09
CA ASN A 167 -10.64 10.73 -5.04
C ASN A 167 -10.70 11.26 -3.61
N TYR A 168 -9.54 11.44 -3.00
CA TYR A 168 -9.39 11.97 -1.65
C TYR A 168 -10.11 13.30 -1.43
N SER A 169 -10.12 14.19 -2.43
CA SER A 169 -10.82 15.47 -2.34
C SER A 169 -12.32 15.33 -2.09
N SER A 170 -12.92 14.26 -2.64
CA SER A 170 -14.33 13.95 -2.43
C SER A 170 -14.56 13.11 -1.17
N LEU A 171 -13.57 12.32 -0.77
CA LEU A 171 -13.64 11.43 0.39
C LEU A 171 -13.48 12.21 1.70
N LEU A 172 -12.43 13.03 1.83
CA LEU A 172 -12.03 13.66 3.09
C LEU A 172 -13.16 14.47 3.75
N PRO A 173 -13.88 15.37 3.04
CA PRO A 173 -14.94 16.17 3.67
C PRO A 173 -16.14 15.34 4.17
N ARG A 174 -16.16 14.04 3.90
CA ARG A 174 -17.23 13.10 4.28
C ARG A 174 -16.75 11.97 5.19
N SER A 175 -15.48 11.95 5.54
CA SER A 175 -14.88 10.92 6.38
C SER A 175 -14.68 11.43 7.80
N VAL A 176 -15.17 10.67 8.77
CA VAL A 176 -14.92 10.96 10.19
C VAL A 176 -13.43 10.86 10.56
N ASP A 177 -12.65 10.11 9.79
CA ASP A 177 -11.21 10.00 9.99
C ASP A 177 -10.49 11.31 9.66
N PHE A 178 -11.11 12.20 8.87
CA PHE A 178 -10.56 13.49 8.54
C PHE A 178 -10.83 14.55 9.61
N ASP A 179 -11.76 14.38 10.53
CA ASP A 179 -12.16 15.40 11.50
C ASP A 179 -10.98 15.98 12.27
N LEU A 180 -10.08 15.12 12.78
CA LEU A 180 -8.87 15.55 13.49
C LEU A 180 -7.91 16.37 12.59
N TYR A 181 -7.87 16.09 11.32
CA TYR A 181 -7.03 16.78 10.33
C TYR A 181 -7.70 18.05 9.84
N ALA A 182 -9.02 18.09 9.77
CA ALA A 182 -9.82 19.29 9.53
C ALA A 182 -9.58 20.34 10.62
N ASP A 183 -9.51 19.89 11.89
CA ASP A 183 -9.19 20.76 13.04
C ASP A 183 -7.78 21.38 12.94
N VAL A 184 -6.88 20.78 12.18
CA VAL A 184 -5.55 21.31 11.88
C VAL A 184 -5.57 22.22 10.65
N MET A 185 -6.26 21.80 9.59
CA MET A 185 -6.26 22.50 8.30
C MET A 185 -7.13 23.75 8.31
N TYR A 186 -8.36 23.69 8.82
CA TYR A 186 -9.33 24.78 8.68
C TYR A 186 -8.93 26.05 9.40
N PRO A 187 -8.30 26.05 10.60
CA PRO A 187 -7.76 27.28 11.19
C PRO A 187 -6.67 27.95 10.35
N ALA A 188 -5.89 27.19 9.58
CA ALA A 188 -4.88 27.76 8.67
C ALA A 188 -5.50 28.36 7.40
N TYR A 189 -6.70 27.89 7.02
CA TYR A 189 -7.46 28.34 5.85
C TYR A 189 -8.90 28.68 6.27
N PRO A 190 -9.14 29.80 6.96
CA PRO A 190 -10.41 30.08 7.63
C PRO A 190 -11.56 30.46 6.68
N ASP A 191 -11.27 30.73 5.41
CA ASP A 191 -12.30 30.99 4.42
C ASP A 191 -12.88 29.66 3.89
N GLU A 192 -14.04 29.26 4.42
CA GLU A 192 -14.73 28.03 4.04
C GLU A 192 -15.06 27.94 2.55
N MET A 193 -15.27 29.07 1.88
CA MET A 193 -15.56 29.14 0.45
C MET A 193 -14.37 28.71 -0.40
N SER A 194 -13.16 28.79 0.13
CA SER A 194 -11.94 28.36 -0.54
C SER A 194 -11.69 26.84 -0.42
N HIS A 195 -12.26 26.17 0.57
CA HIS A 195 -11.96 24.74 0.83
C HIS A 195 -12.18 23.82 -0.38
N PRO A 196 -13.31 23.92 -1.15
CA PRO A 196 -13.48 23.08 -2.33
C PRO A 196 -12.39 23.29 -3.38
N LEU A 197 -11.92 24.52 -3.55
CA LEU A 197 -10.82 24.83 -4.46
C LEU A 197 -9.50 24.23 -3.95
N LEU A 198 -9.20 24.36 -2.68
CA LEU A 198 -7.99 23.78 -2.07
C LEU A 198 -7.98 22.27 -2.22
N PHE A 199 -9.08 21.57 -1.89
CA PHE A 199 -9.19 20.13 -2.11
C PHE A 199 -9.02 19.73 -3.58
N GLY A 200 -9.59 20.51 -4.51
CA GLY A 200 -9.40 20.28 -5.94
C GLY A 200 -7.95 20.42 -6.39
N LEU A 201 -7.22 21.40 -5.86
CA LEU A 201 -5.79 21.58 -6.13
C LEU A 201 -4.95 20.46 -5.51
N MET A 202 -5.29 20.02 -4.29
CA MET A 202 -4.67 18.88 -3.62
C MET A 202 -4.88 17.61 -4.46
N GLN A 203 -6.06 17.40 -5.04
CA GLN A 203 -6.37 16.22 -5.86
C GLN A 203 -5.45 16.09 -7.07
N ILE A 204 -5.12 17.19 -7.74
CA ILE A 204 -4.18 17.19 -8.87
C ILE A 204 -2.82 16.60 -8.47
N LEU A 205 -2.42 16.82 -7.21
CA LEU A 205 -1.18 16.24 -6.69
C LEU A 205 -1.38 14.78 -6.24
N TRP A 206 -2.53 14.45 -5.63
CA TRP A 206 -2.84 13.10 -5.17
C TRP A 206 -3.02 12.10 -6.33
N ASP A 207 -3.54 12.52 -7.47
CA ASP A 207 -3.79 11.65 -8.63
C ASP A 207 -2.57 10.82 -9.06
N ARG A 208 -1.36 11.23 -8.69
CA ARG A 208 -0.15 10.46 -8.99
C ARG A 208 0.14 9.32 -7.99
N SER A 209 -0.61 9.22 -6.91
CA SER A 209 -0.36 8.26 -5.81
C SER A 209 -1.62 7.68 -5.19
N GLU A 210 -2.79 7.83 -5.83
CA GLU A 210 -4.04 7.22 -5.38
C GLU A 210 -4.89 6.75 -6.57
N PRO A 211 -5.91 5.89 -6.34
CA PRO A 211 -6.60 5.19 -7.43
C PRO A 211 -7.27 6.10 -8.47
N ASN A 212 -7.68 7.33 -8.10
CA ASN A 212 -8.33 8.24 -9.05
C ASN A 212 -7.48 8.51 -10.29
N GLY A 213 -6.16 8.58 -10.11
CA GLY A 213 -5.23 8.76 -11.24
C GLY A 213 -5.01 7.50 -12.08
N TYR A 214 -5.39 6.33 -11.59
CA TYR A 214 -5.02 5.05 -12.19
C TYR A 214 -6.20 4.12 -12.54
N ALA A 215 -7.41 4.36 -12.04
CA ALA A 215 -8.55 3.45 -12.18
C ALA A 215 -8.84 3.08 -13.65
N HIS A 216 -8.68 4.02 -14.58
CA HIS A 216 -8.83 3.77 -16.02
C HIS A 216 -7.75 2.83 -16.60
N ARG A 217 -6.68 2.55 -15.85
CA ARG A 217 -5.62 1.63 -16.24
C ARG A 217 -5.88 0.18 -15.80
N MET A 218 -6.89 -0.04 -14.97
CA MET A 218 -7.19 -1.38 -14.49
C MET A 218 -7.87 -2.24 -15.55
N THR A 219 -8.77 -1.65 -16.34
CA THR A 219 -9.61 -2.36 -17.32
C THR A 219 -9.34 -1.93 -18.75
N ASP A 220 -9.35 -0.62 -19.04
CA ASP A 220 -9.43 -0.15 -20.42
C ASP A 220 -8.08 0.03 -21.12
N ASN A 221 -7.01 0.25 -20.40
CA ASN A 221 -5.70 0.52 -20.97
C ASN A 221 -4.59 0.24 -19.95
N PRO A 222 -4.39 -1.03 -19.57
CA PRO A 222 -3.38 -1.39 -18.58
C PRO A 222 -1.97 -1.00 -19.07
N PRO A 223 -1.06 -0.64 -18.16
CA PRO A 223 0.35 -0.45 -18.49
C PRO A 223 0.94 -1.71 -19.11
N PRO A 224 2.02 -1.60 -19.92
CA PRO A 224 2.67 -2.77 -20.50
C PRO A 224 3.06 -3.80 -19.42
N ASN A 225 2.74 -5.07 -19.65
CA ASN A 225 2.99 -6.21 -18.78
C ASN A 225 2.24 -6.19 -17.43
N THR A 226 1.20 -5.38 -17.29
CA THR A 226 0.27 -5.48 -16.15
C THR A 226 -0.94 -6.33 -16.55
N PRO A 227 -1.49 -7.14 -15.64
CA PRO A 227 -2.75 -7.83 -15.87
C PRO A 227 -3.91 -6.84 -16.11
N GLU A 228 -4.93 -7.28 -16.79
CA GLU A 228 -6.24 -6.61 -16.84
C GLU A 228 -7.07 -7.11 -15.65
N HIS A 229 -7.68 -6.19 -14.89
CA HIS A 229 -8.41 -6.48 -13.65
C HIS A 229 -9.88 -6.12 -13.74
#